data_50d71133c602aeb2cb0c95c53ed80bb0
#
_entry.id   50d71133c602aeb2cb0c95c53ed80bb0
#
_cell.length_a   1.000
_cell.length_b   1.000
_cell.length_c   1.000
_cell.angle_alpha   90.00
_cell.angle_beta   90.00
_cell.angle_gamma   90.00
#
_symmetry.space_group_name_H-M   'P 1'
#
loop_
_entity.id
_entity.type
_entity.pdbx_description
1 polymer ?
#
loop_
_entity_poly.entity_id
_entity_poly.type
_entity_poly.pdbx_seq_one_letter_code
_entity_poly.pdbx_strand_id
1 'polypeptide(L)'
;VNVVAGVDLGGTAINYTIVNEQEQFLIEGLCEHPALSIQGPEVCLAQIEDGLKIAVELAGVSFDDIVAVGLDTPGPASSSGVLSARGSTNFVHADWSGFDIRKSLEARLSRPVTYLNDGNAGALWGHFTIFGANSRETSVSAVIGTGLGGGVIVEGNVVKGRMGFGGELGHVLVPYQSIAGIDGLHPKCNCGRTGDLESLCSLTAIALTLLPYFLPRYPDHELAKFDSSKAAKFVRGMAEKGDPLCRDVFRVQAHALGLFFDEMVNTFDPDALIIGGGAIETGVDFQRWFIAETRRGMPRQRTEQADIPIHIMPNGDTAGARGAAIEALKFTRAR
;
A
#
# COMPACT_ATOMS: atom_id res chain seq x y z
N VAL A 1 -0.03 -27.79 -14.87
CA VAL A 1 0.37 -26.38 -15.12
C VAL A 1 0.90 -25.81 -13.83
N ASN A 2 2.13 -25.28 -13.81
CA ASN A 2 2.67 -24.66 -12.60
C ASN A 2 2.10 -23.24 -12.46
N VAL A 3 1.51 -22.96 -11.29
CA VAL A 3 1.02 -21.63 -10.93
C VAL A 3 1.52 -21.23 -9.55
N VAL A 4 1.48 -19.95 -9.26
CA VAL A 4 1.75 -19.38 -7.94
C VAL A 4 0.49 -18.69 -7.44
N ALA A 5 0.19 -18.84 -6.16
CA ALA A 5 -0.89 -18.12 -5.53
C ALA A 5 -0.36 -16.90 -4.78
N GLY A 6 -1.14 -15.81 -4.77
CA GLY A 6 -0.93 -14.65 -3.91
C GLY A 6 -2.08 -14.54 -2.91
N VAL A 7 -1.75 -14.24 -1.68
CA VAL A 7 -2.67 -14.14 -0.54
C VAL A 7 -2.38 -12.83 0.19
N ASP A 8 -3.34 -11.92 0.19
CA ASP A 8 -3.31 -10.69 0.98
C ASP A 8 -4.25 -10.87 2.18
N LEU A 9 -3.68 -11.08 3.35
CA LEU A 9 -4.41 -11.27 4.59
C LEU A 9 -4.69 -9.91 5.23
N GLY A 10 -5.85 -9.34 4.94
CA GLY A 10 -6.38 -8.18 5.65
C GLY A 10 -6.97 -8.52 7.01
N GLY A 11 -7.49 -7.50 7.68
CA GLY A 11 -8.09 -7.66 9.02
C GLY A 11 -9.40 -8.44 9.05
N THR A 12 -10.23 -8.27 8.04
CA THR A 12 -11.58 -8.85 7.93
C THR A 12 -11.71 -9.81 6.77
N ALA A 13 -10.97 -9.58 5.71
CA ALA A 13 -11.01 -10.35 4.47
C ALA A 13 -9.61 -10.75 4.03
N ILE A 14 -9.55 -11.79 3.22
CA ILE A 14 -8.35 -12.28 2.55
C ILE A 14 -8.61 -12.19 1.05
N ASN A 15 -7.71 -11.54 0.33
CA ASN A 15 -7.76 -11.45 -1.12
C ASN A 15 -6.80 -12.45 -1.75
N TYR A 16 -7.18 -13.03 -2.87
CA TYR A 16 -6.42 -14.06 -3.56
C TYR A 16 -6.22 -13.71 -5.03
N THR A 17 -5.11 -14.20 -5.56
CA THR A 17 -4.87 -14.23 -7.01
C THR A 17 -4.07 -15.48 -7.38
N ILE A 18 -4.16 -15.87 -8.64
CA ILE A 18 -3.37 -16.95 -9.23
C ILE A 18 -2.65 -16.40 -10.46
N VAL A 19 -1.36 -16.66 -10.56
CA VAL A 19 -0.52 -16.25 -11.68
C VAL A 19 0.24 -17.43 -12.26
N ASN A 20 0.32 -17.53 -13.58
CA ASN A 20 1.10 -18.57 -14.26
C ASN A 20 2.56 -18.15 -14.50
N GLU A 21 3.37 -19.07 -15.03
CA GLU A 21 4.79 -18.84 -15.36
C GLU A 21 5.01 -17.76 -16.41
N GLN A 22 3.98 -17.45 -17.23
CA GLN A 22 3.98 -16.41 -18.25
C GLN A 22 3.56 -15.03 -17.71
N GLU A 23 3.46 -14.89 -16.37
CA GLU A 23 3.06 -13.65 -15.68
C GLU A 23 1.59 -13.23 -15.95
N GLN A 24 0.75 -14.16 -16.39
CA GLN A 24 -0.67 -13.90 -16.61
C GLN A 24 -1.45 -14.20 -15.33
N PHE A 25 -2.16 -13.20 -14.84
CA PHE A 25 -3.09 -13.35 -13.73
C PHE A 25 -4.36 -14.01 -14.22
N LEU A 26 -4.68 -15.18 -13.67
CA LEU A 26 -5.81 -16.02 -14.09
C LEU A 26 -7.13 -15.60 -13.45
N ILE A 27 -7.08 -14.70 -12.45
CA ILE A 27 -8.24 -14.08 -11.82
C ILE A 27 -8.18 -12.58 -12.12
N GLU A 28 -9.14 -12.08 -12.89
CA GLU A 28 -9.15 -10.66 -13.31
C GLU A 28 -9.56 -9.72 -12.18
N GLY A 29 -10.58 -10.09 -11.42
CA GLY A 29 -11.16 -9.26 -10.35
C GLY A 29 -10.74 -9.65 -8.95
N LEU A 30 -11.47 -9.10 -7.98
CA LEU A 30 -11.28 -9.41 -6.57
C LEU A 30 -11.82 -10.83 -6.27
N CYS A 31 -10.97 -11.66 -5.67
CA CYS A 31 -11.34 -12.96 -5.09
C CYS A 31 -11.17 -12.87 -3.59
N GLU A 32 -12.25 -12.79 -2.86
CA GLU A 32 -12.25 -12.45 -1.43
C GLU A 32 -12.88 -13.56 -0.59
N HIS A 33 -12.31 -13.81 0.60
CA HIS A 33 -12.81 -14.76 1.57
C HIS A 33 -12.66 -14.18 2.99
N PRO A 34 -13.57 -14.48 3.96
CA PRO A 34 -13.45 -13.99 5.32
C PRO A 34 -12.15 -14.42 6.01
N ALA A 35 -11.46 -13.50 6.68
CA ALA A 35 -10.21 -13.79 7.38
C ALA A 35 -10.43 -14.48 8.73
N LEU A 36 -11.49 -14.11 9.44
CA LEU A 36 -11.79 -14.56 10.80
C LEU A 36 -10.59 -14.45 11.76
N SER A 37 -9.68 -13.53 11.53
CA SER A 37 -8.43 -13.34 12.27
C SER A 37 -8.64 -13.10 13.79
N ILE A 38 -9.79 -12.54 14.14
CA ILE A 38 -10.19 -12.34 15.55
C ILE A 38 -10.41 -13.66 16.31
N GLN A 39 -10.64 -14.77 15.61
CA GLN A 39 -10.83 -16.10 16.19
C GLN A 39 -9.51 -16.86 16.41
N GLY A 40 -8.37 -16.25 16.03
CA GLY A 40 -7.04 -16.78 16.24
C GLY A 40 -6.40 -17.38 14.97
N PRO A 41 -5.10 -17.70 15.07
CA PRO A 41 -4.30 -18.08 13.91
C PRO A 41 -4.76 -19.36 13.21
N GLU A 42 -5.14 -20.41 13.96
CA GLU A 42 -5.55 -21.69 13.36
C GLU A 42 -6.81 -21.56 12.50
N VAL A 43 -7.80 -20.78 12.97
CA VAL A 43 -9.00 -20.50 12.20
C VAL A 43 -8.66 -19.71 10.93
N CYS A 44 -7.82 -18.69 11.08
CA CYS A 44 -7.39 -17.87 9.95
C CYS A 44 -6.63 -18.68 8.89
N LEU A 45 -5.70 -19.55 9.31
CA LEU A 45 -4.99 -20.44 8.39
C LEU A 45 -5.94 -21.40 7.63
N ALA A 46 -7.00 -21.88 8.30
CA ALA A 46 -8.02 -22.69 7.63
C ALA A 46 -8.77 -21.85 6.56
N GLN A 47 -9.11 -20.60 6.88
CA GLN A 47 -9.74 -19.69 5.90
C GLN A 47 -8.82 -19.41 4.70
N ILE A 48 -7.50 -19.27 4.92
CA ILE A 48 -6.55 -19.11 3.81
C ILE A 48 -6.57 -20.35 2.91
N GLU A 49 -6.53 -21.55 3.48
CA GLU A 49 -6.58 -22.79 2.70
C GLU A 49 -7.88 -22.92 1.91
N ASP A 50 -9.03 -22.64 2.53
CA ASP A 50 -10.34 -22.74 1.87
C ASP A 50 -10.49 -21.68 0.76
N GLY A 51 -10.01 -20.46 0.98
CA GLY A 51 -10.01 -19.42 -0.05
C GLY A 51 -9.08 -19.76 -1.22
N LEU A 52 -7.93 -20.41 -0.97
CA LEU A 52 -7.06 -20.91 -2.06
C LEU A 52 -7.76 -21.97 -2.91
N LYS A 53 -8.58 -22.88 -2.33
CA LYS A 53 -9.37 -23.85 -3.08
C LYS A 53 -10.38 -23.15 -4.00
N ILE A 54 -11.03 -22.08 -3.50
CA ILE A 54 -11.94 -21.26 -4.32
C ILE A 54 -11.17 -20.55 -5.44
N ALA A 55 -9.99 -19.98 -5.11
CA ALA A 55 -9.20 -19.24 -6.09
C ALA A 55 -8.71 -20.12 -7.26
N VAL A 56 -8.27 -21.36 -7.00
CA VAL A 56 -7.86 -22.28 -8.07
C VAL A 56 -9.03 -22.72 -8.93
N GLU A 57 -10.20 -22.92 -8.33
CA GLU A 57 -11.43 -23.23 -9.08
C GLU A 57 -11.80 -22.09 -10.04
N LEU A 58 -11.79 -20.85 -9.55
CA LEU A 58 -12.03 -19.64 -10.38
C LEU A 58 -10.98 -19.48 -11.48
N ALA A 59 -9.71 -19.82 -11.20
CA ALA A 59 -8.62 -19.78 -12.17
C ALA A 59 -8.66 -20.96 -13.18
N GLY A 60 -9.49 -21.96 -12.98
CA GLY A 60 -9.57 -23.14 -13.84
C GLY A 60 -8.36 -24.06 -13.75
N VAL A 61 -7.68 -24.10 -12.58
CA VAL A 61 -6.50 -24.93 -12.32
C VAL A 61 -6.72 -25.83 -11.09
N SER A 62 -5.82 -26.79 -10.85
CA SER A 62 -5.87 -27.67 -9.69
C SER A 62 -5.12 -27.03 -8.50
N PHE A 63 -5.52 -27.39 -7.28
CA PHE A 63 -4.76 -27.06 -6.08
C PHE A 63 -3.34 -27.62 -6.10
N ASP A 64 -3.15 -28.78 -6.74
CA ASP A 64 -1.83 -29.41 -6.91
C ASP A 64 -0.94 -28.67 -7.92
N ASP A 65 -1.48 -27.82 -8.76
CA ASP A 65 -0.70 -26.97 -9.67
C ASP A 65 0.01 -25.81 -8.95
N ILE A 66 -0.38 -25.49 -7.70
CA ILE A 66 0.27 -24.43 -6.91
C ILE A 66 1.66 -24.90 -6.48
N VAL A 67 2.71 -24.27 -7.01
CA VAL A 67 4.11 -24.61 -6.68
C VAL A 67 4.69 -23.74 -5.56
N ALA A 68 4.13 -22.56 -5.31
CA ALA A 68 4.47 -21.68 -4.20
C ALA A 68 3.32 -20.70 -3.89
N VAL A 69 3.34 -20.16 -2.68
CA VAL A 69 2.38 -19.16 -2.22
C VAL A 69 3.12 -17.91 -1.75
N GLY A 70 2.71 -16.75 -2.22
CA GLY A 70 3.10 -15.46 -1.65
C GLY A 70 2.05 -15.03 -0.62
N LEU A 71 2.48 -14.64 0.55
CA LEU A 71 1.64 -14.13 1.63
C LEU A 71 2.06 -12.71 1.97
N ASP A 72 1.11 -11.82 2.09
CA ASP A 72 1.31 -10.56 2.78
C ASP A 72 0.31 -10.35 3.91
N THR A 73 0.70 -9.52 4.87
CA THR A 73 -0.15 -9.13 5.99
C THR A 73 0.13 -7.68 6.39
N PRO A 74 -0.82 -6.99 7.01
CA PRO A 74 -0.53 -5.73 7.68
C PRO A 74 0.49 -5.95 8.80
N GLY A 75 1.32 -4.93 9.02
CA GLY A 75 2.32 -4.94 10.10
C GLY A 75 1.70 -4.76 11.51
N PRO A 76 2.53 -4.83 12.54
CA PRO A 76 3.97 -5.12 12.48
C PRO A 76 4.29 -6.62 12.50
N ALA A 77 5.16 -7.05 11.60
CA ALA A 77 5.69 -8.40 11.52
C ALA A 77 7.17 -8.37 11.12
N SER A 78 7.90 -9.44 11.46
CA SER A 78 9.30 -9.58 11.01
C SER A 78 9.37 -9.86 9.50
N SER A 79 10.55 -9.69 8.90
CA SER A 79 10.82 -10.04 7.49
C SER A 79 10.57 -11.52 7.16
N SER A 80 10.48 -12.37 8.17
CA SER A 80 10.16 -13.80 8.04
C SER A 80 8.70 -14.15 8.28
N GLY A 81 7.84 -13.17 8.61
CA GLY A 81 6.41 -13.38 8.86
C GLY A 81 6.07 -13.77 10.30
N VAL A 82 6.91 -13.38 11.28
CA VAL A 82 6.58 -13.51 12.70
C VAL A 82 5.85 -12.25 13.16
N LEU A 83 4.59 -12.39 13.57
CA LEU A 83 3.74 -11.28 13.99
C LEU A 83 4.17 -10.72 15.34
N SER A 84 4.13 -9.41 15.49
CA SER A 84 4.46 -8.73 16.76
C SER A 84 3.30 -8.85 17.76
N ALA A 85 3.64 -8.86 19.05
CA ALA A 85 2.68 -8.80 20.15
C ALA A 85 1.97 -7.44 20.27
N ARG A 86 2.44 -6.39 19.59
CA ARG A 86 1.96 -5.01 19.76
C ARG A 86 1.71 -4.34 18.41
N GLY A 87 0.64 -3.56 18.36
CA GLY A 87 0.41 -2.59 17.30
C GLY A 87 -0.52 -3.04 16.17
N SER A 88 -0.97 -4.30 16.11
CA SER A 88 -1.96 -4.72 15.14
C SER A 88 -3.37 -4.62 15.70
N THR A 89 -4.25 -3.88 15.02
CA THR A 89 -5.68 -3.83 15.34
C THR A 89 -6.46 -5.03 14.81
N ASN A 90 -5.86 -5.80 13.92
CA ASN A 90 -6.52 -6.89 13.21
C ASN A 90 -6.22 -8.28 13.79
N PHE A 91 -5.11 -8.41 14.52
CA PHE A 91 -4.65 -9.65 15.13
C PHE A 91 -4.74 -9.55 16.66
N VAL A 92 -5.99 -9.41 17.16
CA VAL A 92 -6.26 -9.16 18.59
C VAL A 92 -6.25 -10.42 19.46
N HIS A 93 -6.36 -11.62 18.89
CA HIS A 93 -6.29 -12.87 19.62
C HIS A 93 -4.89 -13.08 20.20
N ALA A 94 -4.81 -13.55 21.46
CA ALA A 94 -3.53 -13.67 22.18
C ALA A 94 -2.49 -14.55 21.45
N ASP A 95 -2.95 -15.59 20.76
CA ASP A 95 -2.08 -16.55 20.05
C ASP A 95 -1.40 -15.97 18.81
N TRP A 96 -1.79 -14.76 18.36
CA TRP A 96 -1.05 -14.08 17.31
C TRP A 96 0.30 -13.54 17.75
N SER A 97 0.50 -13.35 19.05
CA SER A 97 1.75 -12.81 19.59
C SER A 97 2.92 -13.75 19.36
N GLY A 98 3.85 -13.36 18.52
CA GLY A 98 5.02 -14.18 18.14
C GLY A 98 4.69 -15.35 17.21
N PHE A 99 3.49 -15.39 16.63
CA PHE A 99 3.08 -16.43 15.69
C PHE A 99 3.83 -16.30 14.37
N ASP A 100 4.48 -17.37 13.92
CA ASP A 100 5.15 -17.44 12.61
C ASP A 100 4.14 -17.89 11.55
N ILE A 101 3.39 -16.92 11.00
CA ILE A 101 2.32 -17.20 10.05
C ILE A 101 2.85 -17.82 8.76
N ARG A 102 4.02 -17.39 8.28
CA ARG A 102 4.63 -17.91 7.08
C ARG A 102 4.95 -19.40 7.22
N LYS A 103 5.68 -19.79 8.27
CA LYS A 103 6.03 -21.19 8.50
C LYS A 103 4.82 -22.08 8.78
N SER A 104 3.85 -21.55 9.52
CA SER A 104 2.62 -22.31 9.83
C SER A 104 1.81 -22.56 8.57
N LEU A 105 1.70 -21.55 7.68
CA LEU A 105 1.03 -21.71 6.38
C LEU A 105 1.82 -22.68 5.46
N GLU A 106 3.16 -22.57 5.42
CA GLU A 106 4.03 -23.47 4.65
C GLU A 106 3.85 -24.93 5.08
N ALA A 107 3.82 -25.18 6.40
CA ALA A 107 3.59 -26.51 6.94
C ALA A 107 2.19 -27.05 6.60
N ARG A 108 1.17 -26.20 6.71
CA ARG A 108 -0.22 -26.57 6.41
C ARG A 108 -0.45 -26.91 4.94
N LEU A 109 0.09 -26.09 4.05
CA LEU A 109 -0.09 -26.28 2.60
C LEU A 109 0.89 -27.28 1.99
N SER A 110 1.97 -27.66 2.71
CA SER A 110 3.10 -28.43 2.17
C SER A 110 3.67 -27.82 0.87
N ARG A 111 3.73 -26.50 0.82
CA ARG A 111 4.20 -25.67 -0.30
C ARG A 111 5.10 -24.56 0.23
N PRO A 112 6.14 -24.13 -0.49
CA PRO A 112 6.94 -22.96 -0.12
C PRO A 112 6.06 -21.71 0.00
N VAL A 113 6.31 -20.91 1.07
CA VAL A 113 5.61 -19.64 1.31
C VAL A 113 6.62 -18.51 1.40
N THR A 114 6.47 -17.48 0.55
CA THR A 114 7.19 -16.21 0.67
C THR A 114 6.36 -15.23 1.50
N TYR A 115 7.02 -14.20 2.06
CA TYR A 115 6.35 -13.23 2.92
C TYR A 115 6.77 -11.78 2.62
N LEU A 116 5.78 -10.90 2.60
CA LEU A 116 5.92 -9.44 2.55
C LEU A 116 5.00 -8.79 3.59
N ASN A 117 5.25 -7.52 3.94
CA ASN A 117 4.18 -6.70 4.50
C ASN A 117 3.32 -6.14 3.35
N ASP A 118 2.11 -5.69 3.66
CA ASP A 118 1.13 -5.17 2.69
C ASP A 118 1.66 -3.99 1.85
N GLY A 119 2.37 -3.04 2.48
CA GLY A 119 2.99 -1.90 1.79
C GLY A 119 4.03 -2.34 0.76
N ASN A 120 4.90 -3.28 1.13
CA ASN A 120 5.90 -3.85 0.23
C ASN A 120 5.27 -4.70 -0.90
N ALA A 121 4.20 -5.43 -0.62
CA ALA A 121 3.45 -6.17 -1.63
C ALA A 121 2.82 -5.21 -2.65
N GLY A 122 2.13 -4.17 -2.17
CA GLY A 122 1.60 -3.12 -3.04
C GLY A 122 2.68 -2.44 -3.89
N ALA A 123 3.84 -2.12 -3.30
CA ALA A 123 4.96 -1.52 -4.03
C ALA A 123 5.52 -2.46 -5.12
N LEU A 124 5.62 -3.75 -4.83
CA LEU A 124 6.08 -4.73 -5.81
C LEU A 124 5.09 -4.90 -6.97
N TRP A 125 3.77 -4.84 -6.69
CA TRP A 125 2.75 -4.79 -7.74
C TRP A 125 2.90 -3.55 -8.61
N GLY A 126 3.02 -2.36 -8.01
CA GLY A 126 3.23 -1.12 -8.74
C GLY A 126 4.46 -1.17 -9.65
N HIS A 127 5.58 -1.67 -9.13
CA HIS A 127 6.80 -1.89 -9.90
C HIS A 127 6.60 -2.85 -11.07
N PHE A 128 5.96 -3.98 -10.82
CA PHE A 128 5.67 -4.99 -11.83
C PHE A 128 4.84 -4.43 -13.00
N THR A 129 3.84 -3.59 -12.71
CA THR A 129 2.97 -3.03 -13.76
C THR A 129 3.70 -2.11 -14.75
N ILE A 130 4.86 -1.61 -14.37
CA ILE A 130 5.67 -0.71 -15.19
C ILE A 130 6.82 -1.46 -15.86
N PHE A 131 7.51 -2.33 -15.12
CA PHE A 131 8.79 -2.91 -15.51
C PHE A 131 8.76 -4.43 -15.69
N GLY A 132 7.70 -5.12 -15.22
CA GLY A 132 7.63 -6.60 -15.22
C GLY A 132 8.39 -7.25 -14.07
N ALA A 133 8.26 -8.59 -13.95
CA ALA A 133 8.81 -9.35 -12.81
C ALA A 133 10.34 -9.49 -12.82
N ASN A 134 10.97 -9.44 -13.98
CA ASN A 134 12.40 -9.67 -14.16
C ASN A 134 13.21 -8.37 -14.31
N SER A 135 12.62 -7.25 -13.98
CA SER A 135 13.25 -5.95 -14.10
C SER A 135 14.41 -5.78 -13.10
N ARG A 136 15.34 -4.90 -13.41
CA ARG A 136 16.42 -4.46 -12.53
C ARG A 136 16.31 -2.98 -12.20
N GLU A 137 15.22 -2.35 -12.58
CA GLU A 137 14.95 -0.96 -12.29
C GLU A 137 14.69 -0.76 -10.79
N THR A 138 14.84 0.47 -10.38
CA THR A 138 14.56 0.94 -9.01
C THR A 138 13.29 1.78 -9.00
N SER A 139 12.40 1.55 -8.05
CA SER A 139 11.20 2.37 -7.88
C SER A 139 10.87 2.63 -6.42
N VAL A 140 10.19 3.74 -6.18
CA VAL A 140 9.64 4.09 -4.86
C VAL A 140 8.13 4.26 -5.00
N SER A 141 7.38 3.55 -4.18
CA SER A 141 5.91 3.58 -4.19
C SER A 141 5.37 4.15 -2.89
N ALA A 142 4.36 5.02 -3.01
CA ALA A 142 3.52 5.49 -1.90
C ALA A 142 2.07 5.06 -2.14
N VAL A 143 1.49 4.32 -1.21
CA VAL A 143 0.13 3.77 -1.28
C VAL A 143 -0.75 4.50 -0.26
N ILE A 144 -1.60 5.41 -0.75
CA ILE A 144 -2.40 6.31 0.08
C ILE A 144 -3.75 5.66 0.37
N GLY A 145 -3.86 5.09 1.57
CA GLY A 145 -5.07 4.47 2.09
C GLY A 145 -5.55 5.13 3.39
N THR A 146 -6.11 4.34 4.29
CA THR A 146 -6.44 4.80 5.66
C THR A 146 -5.21 5.40 6.34
N GLY A 147 -4.06 4.74 6.25
CA GLY A 147 -2.73 5.26 6.51
C GLY A 147 -1.98 5.51 5.20
N LEU A 148 -0.65 5.51 5.27
CA LEU A 148 0.23 5.53 4.11
C LEU A 148 1.21 4.38 4.19
N GLY A 149 1.01 3.41 3.32
CA GLY A 149 1.97 2.34 3.07
C GLY A 149 2.90 2.69 1.91
N GLY A 150 3.80 1.77 1.61
CA GLY A 150 4.69 1.93 0.47
C GLY A 150 5.82 0.93 0.48
N GLY A 151 6.77 1.14 -0.41
CA GLY A 151 7.96 0.30 -0.47
C GLY A 151 8.98 0.85 -1.45
N VAL A 152 10.19 0.35 -1.31
CA VAL A 152 11.31 0.65 -2.20
C VAL A 152 11.74 -0.65 -2.87
N ILE A 153 11.82 -0.59 -4.18
CA ILE A 153 12.35 -1.69 -5.00
C ILE A 153 13.69 -1.21 -5.54
N VAL A 154 14.77 -1.92 -5.23
CA VAL A 154 16.12 -1.63 -5.72
C VAL A 154 16.59 -2.80 -6.57
N GLU A 155 16.97 -2.52 -7.82
CA GLU A 155 17.36 -3.54 -8.79
C GLU A 155 16.35 -4.70 -8.85
N GLY A 156 15.06 -4.34 -8.89
CA GLY A 156 13.96 -5.30 -8.94
C GLY A 156 13.66 -6.04 -7.63
N ASN A 157 14.34 -5.75 -6.52
CA ASN A 157 14.17 -6.45 -5.25
C ASN A 157 13.59 -5.54 -4.17
N VAL A 158 12.66 -6.07 -3.38
CA VAL A 158 12.05 -5.36 -2.26
C VAL A 158 13.09 -5.07 -1.15
N VAL A 159 13.18 -3.83 -0.72
CA VAL A 159 14.00 -3.43 0.44
C VAL A 159 13.23 -3.77 1.73
N LYS A 160 13.41 -4.98 2.23
CA LYS A 160 12.72 -5.47 3.45
C LYS A 160 13.39 -4.96 4.75
N GLY A 161 14.68 -4.63 4.70
CA GLY A 161 15.47 -4.30 5.87
C GLY A 161 15.73 -5.51 6.78
N ARG A 162 16.51 -5.27 7.85
CA ARG A 162 16.93 -6.34 8.77
C ARG A 162 15.79 -6.98 9.55
N MET A 163 14.81 -6.17 9.96
CA MET A 163 13.70 -6.60 10.83
C MET A 163 12.35 -6.68 10.08
N GLY A 164 12.33 -6.43 8.77
CA GLY A 164 11.09 -6.41 8.00
C GLY A 164 10.36 -5.06 7.96
N PHE A 165 10.92 -4.01 8.56
CA PHE A 165 10.34 -2.67 8.57
C PHE A 165 10.91 -1.73 7.50
N GLY A 166 11.68 -2.26 6.54
CA GLY A 166 12.05 -1.50 5.35
C GLY A 166 10.81 -1.19 4.52
N GLY A 167 10.64 0.07 4.15
CA GLY A 167 9.45 0.49 3.41
C GLY A 167 8.33 1.09 4.27
N GLU A 168 8.52 1.29 5.57
CA GLU A 168 7.61 2.07 6.43
C GLU A 168 7.67 3.57 6.10
N LEU A 169 7.38 3.90 4.84
CA LEU A 169 7.61 5.23 4.24
C LEU A 169 6.65 6.29 4.79
N GLY A 170 5.48 5.89 5.27
CA GLY A 170 4.53 6.80 5.91
C GLY A 170 5.10 7.50 7.14
N HIS A 171 6.08 6.89 7.79
CA HIS A 171 6.69 7.43 9.00
C HIS A 171 8.01 8.21 8.77
N VAL A 172 8.34 8.52 7.52
CA VAL A 172 9.43 9.44 7.17
C VAL A 172 8.98 10.87 7.46
N LEU A 173 9.79 11.63 8.19
CA LEU A 173 9.53 13.05 8.45
C LEU A 173 9.73 13.86 7.16
N VAL A 174 8.80 14.75 6.88
CA VAL A 174 8.89 15.67 5.74
C VAL A 174 8.97 17.12 6.23
N PRO A 175 9.66 18.03 5.53
CA PRO A 175 9.77 19.44 5.91
C PRO A 175 8.47 20.19 5.60
N TYR A 176 7.35 19.74 6.16
CA TYR A 176 5.99 20.21 5.84
C TYR A 176 5.77 21.71 6.07
N GLN A 177 6.58 22.34 6.94
CA GLN A 177 6.51 23.78 7.18
C GLN A 177 6.81 24.61 5.92
N SER A 178 7.43 24.00 4.91
CA SER A 178 7.65 24.64 3.60
C SER A 178 6.41 24.65 2.70
N ILE A 179 5.37 23.88 3.04
CA ILE A 179 4.12 23.85 2.28
C ILE A 179 3.33 25.15 2.54
N ALA A 180 3.06 25.88 1.47
CA ALA A 180 2.32 27.13 1.58
C ALA A 180 0.86 26.90 2.03
N GLY A 181 0.36 27.79 2.89
CA GLY A 181 -1.05 27.84 3.30
C GLY A 181 -1.42 26.92 4.47
N ILE A 182 -0.43 26.28 5.11
CA ILE A 182 -0.64 25.46 6.32
C ILE A 182 0.11 25.99 7.56
N ASP A 183 0.32 27.29 7.61
CA ASP A 183 1.00 27.93 8.74
C ASP A 183 0.32 27.59 10.07
N GLY A 184 1.11 27.18 11.05
CA GLY A 184 0.60 26.78 12.37
C GLY A 184 -0.05 25.38 12.41
N LEU A 185 -0.07 24.63 11.31
CA LEU A 185 -0.53 23.25 11.33
C LEU A 185 0.47 22.37 12.09
N HIS A 186 -0.03 21.50 12.99
CA HIS A 186 0.76 20.50 13.73
C HIS A 186 0.22 19.09 13.45
N PRO A 187 0.61 18.47 12.32
CA PRO A 187 0.06 17.19 11.91
C PRO A 187 0.64 16.06 12.78
N LYS A 188 -0.23 15.43 13.58
CA LYS A 188 0.13 14.33 14.47
C LYS A 188 -0.19 12.99 13.83
N CYS A 189 0.75 12.05 13.91
CA CYS A 189 0.56 10.66 13.53
C CYS A 189 0.20 9.79 14.73
N ASN A 190 -0.55 8.72 14.50
CA ASN A 190 -0.88 7.70 15.50
C ASN A 190 0.37 6.99 16.07
N CYS A 191 1.49 6.99 15.34
CA CYS A 191 2.78 6.48 15.83
C CYS A 191 3.44 7.37 16.90
N GLY A 192 2.88 8.55 17.19
CA GLY A 192 3.38 9.53 18.14
C GLY A 192 4.29 10.61 17.54
N ARG A 193 4.62 10.54 16.25
CA ARG A 193 5.42 11.56 15.56
C ARG A 193 4.56 12.75 15.12
N THR A 194 5.22 13.87 14.87
CA THR A 194 4.60 15.06 14.25
C THR A 194 5.33 15.34 12.95
N GLY A 195 4.57 15.49 11.84
CA GLY A 195 5.13 15.86 10.55
C GLY A 195 5.76 14.71 9.77
N ASP A 196 5.38 13.47 10.07
CA ASP A 196 5.65 12.37 9.16
C ASP A 196 4.67 12.40 7.97
N LEU A 197 5.01 11.71 6.90
CA LEU A 197 4.24 11.75 5.65
C LEU A 197 2.79 11.30 5.86
N GLU A 198 2.55 10.24 6.64
CA GLU A 198 1.21 9.72 6.90
C GLU A 198 0.31 10.73 7.61
N SER A 199 0.86 11.56 8.50
CA SER A 199 0.11 12.59 9.22
C SER A 199 -0.45 13.71 8.32
N LEU A 200 0.02 13.77 7.08
CA LEU A 200 -0.41 14.71 6.04
C LEU A 200 -1.04 14.01 4.84
N CYS A 201 -0.53 12.85 4.45
CA CYS A 201 -0.88 12.17 3.22
C CYS A 201 -1.54 10.80 3.50
N SER A 202 -2.77 10.82 4.04
CA SER A 202 -3.59 9.64 4.29
C SER A 202 -5.07 10.04 4.38
N LEU A 203 -5.99 9.08 4.33
CA LEU A 203 -7.42 9.34 4.58
C LEU A 203 -7.66 9.74 6.05
N THR A 204 -6.91 9.18 6.99
CA THR A 204 -6.93 9.60 8.39
C THR A 204 -6.47 11.06 8.54
N ALA A 205 -5.43 11.47 7.83
CA ALA A 205 -4.97 12.85 7.82
C ALA A 205 -6.03 13.82 7.28
N ILE A 206 -6.80 13.42 6.28
CA ILE A 206 -7.95 14.23 5.81
C ILE A 206 -8.92 14.47 6.96
N ALA A 207 -9.34 13.42 7.66
CA ALA A 207 -10.35 13.50 8.70
C ALA A 207 -9.90 14.24 9.96
N LEU A 208 -8.67 13.99 10.42
CA LEU A 208 -8.20 14.43 11.74
C LEU A 208 -7.32 15.68 11.69
N THR A 209 -6.75 16.01 10.54
CA THR A 209 -5.75 17.08 10.40
C THR A 209 -6.17 18.14 9.39
N LEU A 210 -6.35 17.77 8.12
CA LEU A 210 -6.48 18.73 7.03
C LEU A 210 -7.88 19.34 6.97
N LEU A 211 -8.92 18.51 7.02
CA LEU A 211 -10.29 19.03 6.95
C LEU A 211 -10.63 19.95 8.14
N PRO A 212 -10.34 19.59 9.41
CA PRO A 212 -10.51 20.52 10.53
C PRO A 212 -9.71 21.82 10.41
N TYR A 213 -8.55 21.77 9.78
CA TYR A 213 -7.72 22.96 9.56
C TYR A 213 -8.29 23.90 8.49
N PHE A 214 -8.80 23.37 7.37
CA PHE A 214 -9.30 24.17 6.26
C PHE A 214 -10.75 24.60 6.44
N LEU A 215 -11.61 23.80 7.06
CA LEU A 215 -13.05 24.05 7.17
C LEU A 215 -13.41 25.44 7.72
N PRO A 216 -12.71 26.00 8.72
CA PRO A 216 -12.99 27.35 9.22
C PRO A 216 -12.82 28.46 8.18
N ARG A 217 -12.08 28.22 7.10
CA ARG A 217 -11.91 29.16 5.97
C ARG A 217 -13.07 29.10 4.97
N TYR A 218 -13.95 28.08 5.12
CA TYR A 218 -15.10 27.80 4.26
C TYR A 218 -16.37 27.62 5.11
N PRO A 219 -16.82 28.67 5.87
CA PRO A 219 -17.86 28.50 6.89
C PRO A 219 -19.21 28.05 6.34
N ASP A 220 -19.52 28.42 5.08
CA ASP A 220 -20.77 28.06 4.41
C ASP A 220 -20.72 26.75 3.64
N HIS A 221 -19.59 26.05 3.69
CA HIS A 221 -19.42 24.81 2.96
C HIS A 221 -20.29 23.69 3.53
N GLU A 222 -20.87 22.87 2.66
CA GLU A 222 -21.77 21.78 3.08
C GLU A 222 -21.11 20.75 4.03
N LEU A 223 -19.81 20.52 3.91
CA LEU A 223 -19.05 19.61 4.79
C LEU A 223 -18.98 20.13 6.24
N ALA A 224 -19.17 21.43 6.49
CA ALA A 224 -19.23 21.99 7.83
C ALA A 224 -20.45 21.49 8.65
N LYS A 225 -21.44 20.90 7.98
CA LYS A 225 -22.64 20.32 8.64
C LYS A 225 -22.42 18.92 9.21
N PHE A 226 -21.27 18.31 8.92
CA PHE A 226 -20.94 16.93 9.36
C PHE A 226 -19.78 16.96 10.33
N ASP A 227 -19.67 15.90 11.15
CA ASP A 227 -18.41 15.63 11.85
C ASP A 227 -17.30 15.31 10.82
N SER A 228 -16.04 15.57 11.20
CA SER A 228 -14.90 15.46 10.27
C SER A 228 -14.72 14.06 9.69
N SER A 229 -15.03 13.00 10.45
CA SER A 229 -14.89 11.62 9.97
C SER A 229 -15.92 11.28 8.90
N LYS A 230 -17.15 11.80 9.04
CA LYS A 230 -18.20 11.67 8.03
C LYS A 230 -17.91 12.55 6.83
N ALA A 231 -17.52 13.80 7.05
CA ALA A 231 -17.16 14.75 6.00
C ALA A 231 -16.01 14.24 5.12
N ALA A 232 -14.98 13.62 5.72
CA ALA A 232 -13.81 13.09 5.02
C ALA A 232 -14.18 12.07 3.91
N LYS A 233 -15.27 11.34 4.06
CA LYS A 233 -15.74 10.36 3.04
C LYS A 233 -16.15 11.02 1.72
N PHE A 234 -16.53 12.28 1.74
CA PHE A 234 -16.96 13.02 0.55
C PHE A 234 -15.83 13.82 -0.11
N VAL A 235 -14.74 14.07 0.61
CA VAL A 235 -13.66 14.98 0.17
C VAL A 235 -13.08 14.56 -1.18
N ARG A 236 -12.81 13.26 -1.40
CA ARG A 236 -12.28 12.76 -2.67
C ARG A 236 -13.21 13.07 -3.84
N GLY A 237 -14.48 12.66 -3.75
CA GLY A 237 -15.45 12.87 -4.83
C GLY A 237 -15.75 14.35 -5.11
N MET A 238 -15.67 15.23 -4.09
CA MET A 238 -15.81 16.66 -4.27
C MET A 238 -14.56 17.30 -4.88
N ALA A 239 -13.36 16.86 -4.45
CA ALA A 239 -12.10 17.31 -5.04
C ALA A 239 -12.01 16.95 -6.53
N GLU A 240 -12.47 15.78 -6.90
CA GLU A 240 -12.53 15.32 -8.30
C GLU A 240 -13.42 16.26 -9.14
N LYS A 241 -14.53 16.74 -8.58
CA LYS A 241 -15.44 17.71 -9.21
C LYS A 241 -14.93 19.17 -9.16
N GLY A 242 -13.78 19.41 -8.56
CA GLY A 242 -13.14 20.72 -8.54
C GLY A 242 -13.50 21.60 -7.33
N ASP A 243 -14.10 21.04 -6.29
CA ASP A 243 -14.43 21.77 -5.07
C ASP A 243 -13.18 22.43 -4.45
N PRO A 244 -13.20 23.74 -4.14
CA PRO A 244 -12.01 24.47 -3.70
C PRO A 244 -11.46 23.99 -2.37
N LEU A 245 -12.30 23.76 -1.35
CA LEU A 245 -11.88 23.24 -0.04
C LEU A 245 -11.21 21.87 -0.20
N CYS A 246 -11.87 20.98 -0.91
CA CYS A 246 -11.38 19.60 -1.10
C CYS A 246 -10.11 19.58 -1.95
N ARG A 247 -9.97 20.49 -2.92
CA ARG A 247 -8.73 20.68 -3.69
C ARG A 247 -7.59 21.21 -2.82
N ASP A 248 -7.84 22.11 -1.88
CA ASP A 248 -6.82 22.57 -0.93
C ASP A 248 -6.33 21.44 -0.04
N VAL A 249 -7.22 20.58 0.44
CA VAL A 249 -6.86 19.38 1.21
C VAL A 249 -5.93 18.45 0.40
N PHE A 250 -6.32 18.10 -0.82
CA PHE A 250 -5.50 17.22 -1.66
C PHE A 250 -4.22 17.89 -2.17
N ARG A 251 -4.18 19.21 -2.31
CA ARG A 251 -2.95 19.95 -2.64
C ARG A 251 -1.89 19.80 -1.55
N VAL A 252 -2.29 19.87 -0.28
CA VAL A 252 -1.35 19.64 0.84
C VAL A 252 -0.83 18.22 0.81
N GLN A 253 -1.69 17.21 0.56
CA GLN A 253 -1.25 15.83 0.41
C GLN A 253 -0.25 15.67 -0.73
N ALA A 254 -0.56 16.22 -1.90
CA ALA A 254 0.31 16.16 -3.06
C ALA A 254 1.67 16.84 -2.82
N HIS A 255 1.68 18.01 -2.17
CA HIS A 255 2.92 18.71 -1.86
C HIS A 255 3.75 17.97 -0.80
N ALA A 256 3.12 17.41 0.24
CA ALA A 256 3.81 16.56 1.22
C ALA A 256 4.44 15.32 0.56
N LEU A 257 3.69 14.69 -0.35
CA LEU A 257 4.19 13.57 -1.16
C LEU A 257 5.35 14.01 -2.07
N GLY A 258 5.28 15.20 -2.64
CA GLY A 258 6.36 15.79 -3.44
C GLY A 258 7.65 15.97 -2.65
N LEU A 259 7.57 16.53 -1.44
CA LEU A 259 8.72 16.65 -0.54
C LEU A 259 9.33 15.28 -0.22
N PHE A 260 8.48 14.30 0.08
CA PHE A 260 8.95 12.93 0.32
C PHE A 260 9.62 12.32 -0.91
N PHE A 261 9.04 12.45 -2.09
CA PHE A 261 9.63 11.92 -3.31
C PHE A 261 10.97 12.59 -3.65
N ASP A 262 11.12 13.87 -3.36
CA ASP A 262 12.41 14.56 -3.51
C ASP A 262 13.52 13.90 -2.66
N GLU A 263 13.22 13.58 -1.40
CA GLU A 263 14.14 12.86 -0.52
C GLU A 263 14.47 11.45 -1.06
N MET A 264 13.47 10.77 -1.62
CA MET A 264 13.66 9.44 -2.20
C MET A 264 14.49 9.47 -3.49
N VAL A 265 14.29 10.49 -4.32
CA VAL A 265 15.12 10.71 -5.52
C VAL A 265 16.58 10.93 -5.14
N ASN A 266 16.83 11.74 -4.11
CA ASN A 266 18.20 11.97 -3.63
C ASN A 266 18.83 10.73 -2.94
N THR A 267 18.00 9.80 -2.45
CA THR A 267 18.47 8.63 -1.69
C THR A 267 18.71 7.41 -2.58
N PHE A 268 17.82 7.18 -3.55
CA PHE A 268 17.80 5.95 -4.35
C PHE A 268 18.02 6.16 -5.84
N ASP A 269 17.92 7.41 -6.33
CA ASP A 269 17.95 7.72 -7.77
C ASP A 269 17.07 6.77 -8.60
N PRO A 270 15.76 6.69 -8.32
CA PRO A 270 14.91 5.65 -8.88
C PRO A 270 14.53 5.93 -10.34
N ASP A 271 14.24 4.88 -11.09
CA ASP A 271 13.73 4.95 -12.48
C ASP A 271 12.28 5.42 -12.54
N ALA A 272 11.51 5.23 -11.47
CA ALA A 272 10.13 5.68 -11.37
C ALA A 272 9.67 5.91 -9.92
N LEU A 273 8.74 6.87 -9.78
CA LEU A 273 7.93 7.11 -8.58
C LEU A 273 6.51 6.61 -8.85
N ILE A 274 5.87 5.96 -7.86
CA ILE A 274 4.58 5.32 -8.04
C ILE A 274 3.62 5.77 -6.93
N ILE A 275 2.42 6.17 -7.31
CA ILE A 275 1.35 6.55 -6.37
C ILE A 275 0.22 5.55 -6.52
N GLY A 276 -0.22 4.96 -5.42
CA GLY A 276 -1.34 4.02 -5.38
C GLY A 276 -2.29 4.28 -4.23
N GLY A 277 -3.27 3.39 -4.10
CA GLY A 277 -4.23 3.36 -3.01
C GLY A 277 -5.52 4.12 -3.27
N GLY A 278 -6.53 3.82 -2.44
CA GLY A 278 -7.90 4.30 -2.64
C GLY A 278 -8.08 5.82 -2.68
N ALA A 279 -7.14 6.60 -2.11
CA ALA A 279 -7.21 8.06 -2.18
C ALA A 279 -7.05 8.59 -3.61
N ILE A 280 -6.37 7.85 -4.50
CA ILE A 280 -6.07 8.24 -5.87
C ILE A 280 -6.84 7.40 -6.91
N GLU A 281 -7.73 6.52 -6.49
CA GLU A 281 -8.67 5.81 -7.36
C GLU A 281 -9.79 6.75 -7.81
N THR A 282 -9.51 7.57 -8.79
CA THR A 282 -10.31 8.68 -9.30
C THR A 282 -10.23 8.73 -10.83
N GLY A 283 -10.96 9.65 -11.44
CA GLY A 283 -10.83 9.92 -12.88
C GLY A 283 -9.46 10.46 -13.27
N VAL A 284 -9.09 10.21 -14.51
CA VAL A 284 -7.76 10.54 -15.08
C VAL A 284 -7.39 12.03 -14.93
N ASP A 285 -8.37 12.92 -15.02
CA ASP A 285 -8.11 14.37 -14.91
C ASP A 285 -7.70 14.77 -13.49
N PHE A 286 -8.30 14.15 -12.47
CA PHE A 286 -7.87 14.35 -11.09
C PHE A 286 -6.50 13.76 -10.84
N GLN A 287 -6.22 12.56 -11.35
CA GLN A 287 -4.91 11.93 -11.24
C GLN A 287 -3.81 12.79 -11.88
N ARG A 288 -4.04 13.32 -13.07
CA ARG A 288 -3.12 14.25 -13.74
C ARG A 288 -2.87 15.52 -12.92
N TRP A 289 -3.93 16.09 -12.36
CA TRP A 289 -3.83 17.25 -11.49
C TRP A 289 -3.03 16.93 -10.22
N PHE A 290 -3.29 15.79 -9.57
CA PHE A 290 -2.59 15.38 -8.35
C PHE A 290 -1.10 15.15 -8.62
N ILE A 291 -0.74 14.49 -9.73
CA ILE A 291 0.66 14.33 -10.17
C ILE A 291 1.31 15.70 -10.39
N ALA A 292 0.61 16.63 -11.05
CA ALA A 292 1.14 17.97 -11.29
C ALA A 292 1.39 18.74 -9.98
N GLU A 293 0.47 18.63 -8.99
CA GLU A 293 0.67 19.20 -7.67
C GLU A 293 1.81 18.50 -6.91
N THR A 294 1.93 17.18 -7.02
CA THR A 294 3.06 16.43 -6.43
C THR A 294 4.39 16.95 -6.98
N ARG A 295 4.50 17.14 -8.29
CA ARG A 295 5.70 17.73 -8.91
C ARG A 295 5.98 19.16 -8.42
N ARG A 296 4.95 19.98 -8.20
CA ARG A 296 5.11 21.31 -7.63
C ARG A 296 5.61 21.29 -6.19
N GLY A 297 5.26 20.23 -5.45
CA GLY A 297 5.76 19.99 -4.09
C GLY A 297 7.21 19.51 -4.05
N MET A 298 7.74 18.97 -5.15
CA MET A 298 9.15 18.59 -5.23
C MET A 298 10.03 19.84 -5.37
N PRO A 299 11.01 20.04 -4.50
CA PRO A 299 12.02 21.06 -4.69
C PRO A 299 12.77 20.89 -6.02
N ARG A 300 13.54 21.92 -6.39
CA ARG A 300 14.24 21.90 -7.66
C ARG A 300 15.26 20.76 -7.73
N GLN A 301 15.01 19.82 -8.62
CA GLN A 301 15.84 18.66 -8.88
C GLN A 301 17.09 19.02 -9.73
N ARG A 302 18.06 18.12 -9.76
CA ARG A 302 19.11 18.15 -10.78
C ARG A 302 18.50 17.99 -12.17
N THR A 303 19.15 18.56 -13.18
CA THR A 303 18.63 18.51 -14.56
C THR A 303 18.37 17.08 -15.01
N GLU A 304 19.24 16.15 -14.65
CA GLU A 304 19.17 14.73 -14.99
C GLU A 304 18.02 13.99 -14.31
N GLN A 305 17.49 14.53 -13.21
CA GLN A 305 16.40 13.94 -12.40
C GLN A 305 15.07 14.69 -12.56
N ALA A 306 15.05 15.79 -13.31
CA ALA A 306 13.87 16.66 -13.41
C ALA A 306 12.64 15.98 -14.03
N ASP A 307 12.86 15.01 -14.91
CA ASP A 307 11.82 14.33 -15.66
C ASP A 307 11.52 12.90 -15.17
N ILE A 308 11.94 12.54 -13.94
CA ILE A 308 11.62 11.23 -13.38
C ILE A 308 10.11 10.94 -13.50
N PRO A 309 9.69 9.80 -14.07
CA PRO A 309 8.27 9.52 -14.25
C PRO A 309 7.55 9.28 -12.93
N ILE A 310 6.34 9.82 -12.81
CA ILE A 310 5.41 9.51 -11.73
C ILE A 310 4.22 8.77 -12.32
N HIS A 311 4.00 7.53 -11.88
CA HIS A 311 2.93 6.66 -12.36
C HIS A 311 1.85 6.49 -11.30
N ILE A 312 0.61 6.24 -11.75
CA ILE A 312 -0.48 5.78 -10.91
C ILE A 312 -0.53 4.25 -10.98
N MET A 313 -0.53 3.61 -9.83
CA MET A 313 -0.68 2.15 -9.71
C MET A 313 -2.10 1.74 -10.11
N PRO A 314 -2.29 0.83 -11.05
CA PRO A 314 -3.60 0.29 -11.37
C PRO A 314 -4.05 -0.79 -10.38
N ASN A 315 -5.37 -1.02 -10.29
CA ASN A 315 -5.97 -2.13 -9.55
C ASN A 315 -5.54 -2.22 -8.07
N GLY A 316 -5.68 -1.12 -7.33
CA GLY A 316 -5.27 -1.00 -5.93
C GLY A 316 -5.86 -2.07 -5.01
N ASP A 317 -7.12 -2.46 -5.21
CA ASP A 317 -7.82 -3.47 -4.41
C ASP A 317 -7.20 -4.88 -4.50
N THR A 318 -6.46 -5.18 -5.57
CA THR A 318 -5.78 -6.47 -5.76
C THR A 318 -4.26 -6.38 -5.59
N ALA A 319 -3.74 -5.22 -5.27
CA ALA A 319 -2.31 -4.93 -5.27
C ALA A 319 -1.51 -5.80 -4.28
N GLY A 320 -2.04 -6.02 -3.07
CA GLY A 320 -1.42 -6.87 -2.07
C GLY A 320 -1.25 -8.31 -2.58
N ALA A 321 -2.36 -8.97 -2.89
CA ALA A 321 -2.33 -10.36 -3.38
C ALA A 321 -1.45 -10.53 -4.65
N ARG A 322 -1.54 -9.58 -5.59
CA ARG A 322 -0.73 -9.62 -6.82
C ARG A 322 0.75 -9.41 -6.54
N GLY A 323 1.11 -8.46 -5.68
CA GLY A 323 2.49 -8.25 -5.27
C GLY A 323 3.08 -9.46 -4.53
N ALA A 324 2.31 -10.06 -3.63
CA ALA A 324 2.70 -11.30 -2.95
C ALA A 324 2.91 -12.45 -3.96
N ALA A 325 2.03 -12.60 -4.95
CA ALA A 325 2.18 -13.59 -6.03
C ALA A 325 3.47 -13.37 -6.84
N ILE A 326 3.81 -12.12 -7.19
CA ILE A 326 5.05 -11.79 -7.92
C ILE A 326 6.28 -12.16 -7.09
N GLU A 327 6.29 -11.90 -5.77
CA GLU A 327 7.39 -12.34 -4.89
C GLU A 327 7.57 -13.86 -4.92
N ALA A 328 6.47 -14.61 -4.85
CA ALA A 328 6.52 -16.08 -4.94
C ALA A 328 6.96 -16.56 -6.33
N LEU A 329 6.54 -15.88 -7.40
CA LEU A 329 6.96 -16.20 -8.77
C LEU A 329 8.47 -15.97 -8.95
N LYS A 330 9.02 -14.87 -8.44
CA LYS A 330 10.47 -14.59 -8.44
C LYS A 330 11.22 -15.66 -7.66
N PHE A 331 10.70 -16.07 -6.52
CA PHE A 331 11.30 -17.14 -5.71
C PHE A 331 11.36 -18.48 -6.46
N THR A 332 10.31 -18.86 -7.18
CA THR A 332 10.32 -20.11 -7.97
C THR A 332 11.30 -20.09 -9.13
N ARG A 333 11.52 -18.92 -9.75
CA ARG A 333 12.47 -18.75 -10.86
C ARG A 333 13.94 -18.72 -10.42
N ALA A 334 14.19 -18.42 -9.16
CA ALA A 334 15.55 -18.40 -8.59
C ALA A 334 16.05 -19.76 -8.13
N ARG A 335 15.19 -20.78 -8.13
CA ARG A 335 15.50 -22.18 -7.79
C ARG A 335 15.76 -23.03 -9.04
#